data_29353defbcb969431b7dbb4d5608eacd
#
_entry.id   29353defbcb969431b7dbb4d5608eacd
#
_cell.length_a   1.000
_cell.length_b   1.000
_cell.length_c   1.000
_cell.angle_alpha   90.00
_cell.angle_beta   90.00
_cell.angle_gamma   90.00
#
_symmetry.space_group_name_H-M   'P 1'
#
loop_
_entity.id
_entity.type
_entity.pdbx_description
1 polymer ?
#
loop_
_entity_poly.entity_id
_entity_poly.type
_entity_poly.pdbx_seq_one_letter_code
_entity_poly.pdbx_strand_id
1 'polypeptide(L)'
;MLLLFISSLTMFMAGLVANFEYDLKKIIALSTLSQLGLMMSILALGESSLAFFHLLMHALFKALLFMCAGYMIHVLLNCQDIRYMGSLVNKIPLTSSFFNICNLSLCGLPFLAGFYSKDLILEFMSMGYMNLYVYLIFYLSTGLTMMYSMRLIYFTMFGDFNMISYFSISDSGVEMLKGMGGLIMLVIFGGSIMSWLIFPTPYMICLPGLMKVLVLGVVFLGALIGLMISQISYNDYSKTLIFYDVSYFFSSLWNLNYLSTFGVVFYFLKFGEKYNSYIDQGWSEYYGSQNIFNNIKGTSMFMQQFFLKNMKIFLTLFLIWICMMFF
;
A
#
# COMPACT_ATOMS: atom_id res chain seq x y z
N MET A 1 7.65 24.95 3.14
CA MET A 1 8.91 24.26 3.49
C MET A 1 8.67 22.93 4.20
N LEU A 2 7.91 22.85 5.30
CA LEU A 2 7.59 21.59 6.01
C LEU A 2 6.95 20.54 5.08
N LEU A 3 5.92 20.94 4.33
CA LEU A 3 5.22 20.06 3.40
C LEU A 3 6.15 19.51 2.32
N LEU A 4 7.06 20.32 1.80
CA LEU A 4 8.04 19.92 0.79
C LEU A 4 9.04 18.89 1.36
N PHE A 5 9.48 19.08 2.60
CA PHE A 5 10.37 18.13 3.27
C PHE A 5 9.71 16.77 3.48
N ILE A 6 8.49 16.76 4.04
CA ILE A 6 7.76 15.51 4.30
C ILE A 6 7.43 14.79 2.99
N SER A 7 6.95 15.50 1.97
CA SER A 7 6.58 14.91 0.68
C SER A 7 7.78 14.36 -0.10
N SER A 8 8.92 15.03 -0.05
CA SER A 8 10.15 14.50 -0.65
C SER A 8 10.66 13.25 0.06
N LEU A 9 10.60 13.20 1.40
CA LEU A 9 10.93 12.00 2.16
C LEU A 9 10.00 10.83 1.84
N THR A 10 8.67 11.06 1.76
CA THR A 10 7.73 9.98 1.42
C THR A 10 7.98 9.43 0.02
N MET A 11 8.31 10.30 -0.94
CA MET A 11 8.65 9.90 -2.30
C MET A 11 9.90 9.01 -2.32
N PHE A 12 10.95 9.41 -1.63
CA PHE A 12 12.22 8.66 -1.56
C PHE A 12 12.05 7.33 -0.82
N MET A 13 11.40 7.32 0.35
CA MET A 13 11.15 6.13 1.15
C MET A 13 10.35 5.10 0.35
N ALA A 14 9.23 5.52 -0.26
CA ALA A 14 8.38 4.62 -1.03
C ALA A 14 9.12 4.01 -2.24
N GLY A 15 9.96 4.80 -2.92
CA GLY A 15 10.79 4.32 -4.02
C GLY A 15 11.84 3.29 -3.58
N LEU A 16 12.48 3.48 -2.43
CA LEU A 16 13.42 2.51 -1.88
C LEU A 16 12.73 1.20 -1.51
N VAL A 17 11.65 1.25 -0.73
CA VAL A 17 10.94 0.05 -0.27
C VAL A 17 10.39 -0.76 -1.44
N ALA A 18 9.87 -0.10 -2.48
CA ALA A 18 9.36 -0.76 -3.68
C ALA A 18 10.42 -1.66 -4.36
N ASN A 19 11.70 -1.35 -4.21
CA ASN A 19 12.79 -2.19 -4.73
C ASN A 19 13.08 -3.46 -3.91
N PHE A 20 12.64 -3.51 -2.64
CA PHE A 20 12.84 -4.69 -1.79
C PHE A 20 11.61 -5.62 -1.75
N GLU A 21 10.42 -5.10 -2.00
CA GLU A 21 9.17 -5.88 -1.96
C GLU A 21 9.07 -6.84 -3.14
N TYR A 22 8.43 -8.01 -2.89
CA TYR A 22 8.15 -9.03 -3.89
C TYR A 22 6.67 -9.17 -4.24
N ASP A 23 5.77 -8.61 -3.41
CA ASP A 23 4.33 -8.64 -3.66
C ASP A 23 3.95 -7.63 -4.74
N LEU A 24 3.40 -8.08 -5.85
CA LEU A 24 3.01 -7.24 -7.00
C LEU A 24 2.07 -6.10 -6.57
N LYS A 25 1.04 -6.39 -5.76
CA LYS A 25 0.12 -5.36 -5.27
C LYS A 25 0.81 -4.32 -4.40
N LYS A 26 1.72 -4.73 -3.51
CA LYS A 26 2.45 -3.80 -2.65
C LYS A 26 3.41 -2.92 -3.46
N ILE A 27 4.09 -3.46 -4.47
CA ILE A 27 4.97 -2.67 -5.34
C ILE A 27 4.17 -1.59 -6.07
N ILE A 28 2.99 -1.94 -6.63
CA ILE A 28 2.14 -0.96 -7.30
C ILE A 28 1.59 0.08 -6.30
N ALA A 29 1.24 -0.32 -5.08
CA ALA A 29 0.80 0.60 -4.03
C ALA A 29 1.92 1.56 -3.58
N LEU A 30 3.14 1.07 -3.37
CA LEU A 30 4.30 1.90 -3.04
C LEU A 30 4.65 2.86 -4.18
N SER A 31 4.47 2.43 -5.41
CA SER A 31 4.66 3.31 -6.56
C SER A 31 3.57 4.40 -6.66
N THR A 32 2.31 4.18 -6.19
CA THR A 32 1.34 5.27 -6.06
C THR A 32 1.76 6.25 -4.98
N LEU A 33 2.25 5.76 -3.84
CA LEU A 33 2.70 6.61 -2.74
C LEU A 33 3.88 7.49 -3.15
N SER A 34 4.84 6.97 -3.92
CA SER A 34 5.95 7.78 -4.44
C SER A 34 5.49 8.89 -5.39
N GLN A 35 4.53 8.61 -6.29
CA GLN A 35 4.00 9.62 -7.20
C GLN A 35 3.12 10.66 -6.49
N LEU A 36 2.36 10.26 -5.46
CA LEU A 36 1.64 11.21 -4.60
C LEU A 36 2.62 12.13 -3.86
N GLY A 37 3.74 11.60 -3.39
CA GLY A 37 4.82 12.41 -2.81
C GLY A 37 5.36 13.46 -3.78
N LEU A 38 5.52 13.10 -5.05
CA LEU A 38 5.92 14.03 -6.12
C LEU A 38 4.85 15.12 -6.34
N MET A 39 3.57 14.77 -6.37
CA MET A 39 2.48 15.75 -6.53
C MET A 39 2.44 16.75 -5.37
N MET A 40 2.53 16.25 -4.13
CA MET A 40 2.51 17.10 -2.94
C MET A 40 3.72 18.02 -2.85
N SER A 41 4.87 17.57 -3.32
CA SER A 41 6.08 18.40 -3.35
C SER A 41 5.99 19.55 -4.37
N ILE A 42 5.34 19.33 -5.50
CA ILE A 42 5.11 20.39 -6.51
C ILE A 42 4.08 21.40 -5.99
N LEU A 43 3.02 20.93 -5.33
CA LEU A 43 2.07 21.81 -4.65
C LEU A 43 2.77 22.69 -3.61
N ALA A 44 3.74 22.14 -2.86
CA ALA A 44 4.54 22.90 -1.91
C ALA A 44 5.41 23.99 -2.54
N LEU A 45 5.72 23.85 -3.83
CA LEU A 45 6.44 24.84 -4.62
C LEU A 45 5.54 25.91 -5.23
N GLY A 46 4.22 25.74 -5.13
CA GLY A 46 3.22 26.72 -5.59
C GLY A 46 2.59 26.42 -6.94
N GLU A 47 3.05 25.37 -7.65
CA GLU A 47 2.55 25.01 -8.99
C GLU A 47 1.37 24.03 -8.91
N SER A 48 0.17 24.57 -8.71
CA SER A 48 -1.05 23.78 -8.60
C SER A 48 -1.50 23.15 -9.92
N SER A 49 -1.32 23.85 -11.03
CA SER A 49 -1.71 23.38 -12.36
C SER A 49 -0.89 22.18 -12.84
N LEU A 50 0.41 22.18 -12.60
CA LEU A 50 1.29 21.04 -12.90
C LEU A 50 0.98 19.83 -12.02
N ALA A 51 0.72 20.06 -10.72
CA ALA A 51 0.32 19.00 -9.81
C ALA A 51 -1.01 18.34 -10.23
N PHE A 52 -2.00 19.15 -10.63
CA PHE A 52 -3.30 18.65 -11.10
C PHE A 52 -3.16 17.88 -12.42
N PHE A 53 -2.36 18.38 -13.36
CA PHE A 53 -2.09 17.67 -14.62
C PHE A 53 -1.47 16.30 -14.38
N HIS A 54 -0.45 16.24 -13.51
CA HIS A 54 0.17 14.95 -13.17
C HIS A 54 -0.79 14.01 -12.46
N LEU A 55 -1.69 14.52 -11.60
CA LEU A 55 -2.71 13.73 -10.94
C LEU A 55 -3.65 13.05 -11.95
N LEU A 56 -4.11 13.76 -12.97
CA LEU A 56 -4.97 13.20 -14.02
C LEU A 56 -4.25 12.09 -14.82
N MET A 57 -3.02 12.35 -15.24
CA MET A 57 -2.24 11.36 -15.97
C MET A 57 -1.93 10.13 -15.12
N HIS A 58 -1.57 10.34 -13.85
CA HIS A 58 -1.30 9.28 -12.89
C HIS A 58 -2.52 8.38 -12.68
N ALA A 59 -3.72 8.95 -12.57
CA ALA A 59 -4.93 8.18 -12.40
C ALA A 59 -5.18 7.22 -13.57
N LEU A 60 -4.92 7.64 -14.81
CA LEU A 60 -5.13 6.82 -16.01
C LEU A 60 -4.18 5.60 -16.04
N PHE A 61 -2.88 5.82 -15.96
CA PHE A 61 -1.95 4.69 -16.06
C PHE A 61 -1.95 3.80 -14.82
N LYS A 62 -2.28 4.33 -13.63
CA LYS A 62 -2.42 3.50 -12.42
C LYS A 62 -3.67 2.64 -12.41
N ALA A 63 -4.81 3.17 -12.85
CA ALA A 63 -6.01 2.38 -13.00
C ALA A 63 -5.77 1.18 -13.92
N LEU A 64 -5.13 1.41 -15.06
CA LEU A 64 -4.80 0.33 -15.99
C LEU A 64 -3.78 -0.66 -15.40
N LEU A 65 -2.75 -0.19 -14.67
CA LEU A 65 -1.80 -1.07 -13.98
C LEU A 65 -2.47 -2.00 -12.97
N PHE A 66 -3.38 -1.47 -12.15
CA PHE A 66 -4.10 -2.28 -11.17
C PHE A 66 -5.03 -3.30 -11.83
N MET A 67 -5.68 -2.95 -12.95
CA MET A 67 -6.52 -3.90 -13.68
C MET A 67 -5.68 -5.02 -14.31
N CYS A 68 -4.56 -4.69 -14.95
CA CYS A 68 -3.65 -5.69 -15.52
C CYS A 68 -3.07 -6.61 -14.42
N ALA A 69 -2.61 -6.03 -13.32
CA ALA A 69 -2.10 -6.80 -12.19
C ALA A 69 -3.19 -7.68 -11.55
N GLY A 70 -4.40 -7.16 -11.38
CA GLY A 70 -5.53 -7.93 -10.88
C GLY A 70 -5.88 -9.12 -11.76
N TYR A 71 -5.86 -8.93 -13.08
CA TYR A 71 -6.07 -10.00 -14.04
C TYR A 71 -4.96 -11.06 -13.97
N MET A 72 -3.69 -10.65 -13.94
CA MET A 72 -2.56 -11.56 -13.81
C MET A 72 -2.65 -12.40 -12.52
N ILE A 73 -2.96 -11.77 -11.38
CA ILE A 73 -3.11 -12.47 -10.10
C ILE A 73 -4.28 -13.46 -10.14
N HIS A 74 -5.41 -13.08 -10.73
CA HIS A 74 -6.57 -13.95 -10.87
C HIS A 74 -6.26 -15.17 -11.72
N VAL A 75 -5.63 -14.98 -12.87
CA VAL A 75 -5.23 -16.08 -13.78
C VAL A 75 -4.20 -17.00 -13.13
N LEU A 76 -3.33 -16.48 -12.25
CA LEU A 76 -2.32 -17.23 -11.51
C LEU A 76 -2.81 -17.76 -10.14
N LEU A 77 -4.10 -18.08 -10.00
CA LEU A 77 -4.71 -18.62 -8.77
C LEU A 77 -4.38 -17.81 -7.51
N ASN A 78 -4.52 -16.49 -7.59
CA ASN A 78 -4.26 -15.54 -6.52
C ASN A 78 -2.79 -15.47 -6.03
N CYS A 79 -1.83 -15.95 -6.83
CA CYS A 79 -0.42 -15.74 -6.53
C CYS A 79 -0.07 -14.26 -6.70
N GLN A 80 0.48 -13.64 -5.65
CA GLN A 80 0.87 -12.24 -5.63
C GLN A 80 2.38 -12.04 -5.74
N ASP A 81 3.16 -13.07 -5.49
CA ASP A 81 4.62 -13.04 -5.49
C ASP A 81 5.16 -13.05 -6.92
N ILE A 82 5.96 -12.02 -7.28
CA ILE A 82 6.53 -11.87 -8.63
C ILE A 82 7.56 -12.95 -8.97
N ARG A 83 8.17 -13.59 -7.98
CA ARG A 83 9.21 -14.62 -8.16
C ARG A 83 8.69 -15.91 -8.78
N TYR A 84 7.40 -16.21 -8.54
CA TYR A 84 6.73 -17.38 -9.15
C TYR A 84 6.17 -17.08 -10.52
N MET A 85 6.01 -15.81 -10.88
CA MET A 85 5.61 -15.36 -12.20
C MET A 85 6.80 -15.53 -13.15
N GLY A 86 6.58 -15.34 -14.41
CA GLY A 86 7.63 -15.36 -15.42
C GLY A 86 7.07 -15.75 -16.78
N SER A 87 7.75 -15.37 -17.86
CA SER A 87 7.38 -15.66 -19.25
C SER A 87 5.90 -15.39 -19.61
N LEU A 88 5.23 -14.45 -18.87
CA LEU A 88 3.82 -14.14 -19.10
C LEU A 88 3.54 -13.53 -20.48
N VAL A 89 4.54 -12.94 -21.12
CA VAL A 89 4.44 -12.41 -22.48
C VAL A 89 3.91 -13.46 -23.47
N ASN A 90 4.39 -14.69 -23.36
CA ASN A 90 4.02 -15.77 -24.26
C ASN A 90 2.64 -16.35 -23.94
N LYS A 91 2.18 -16.23 -22.70
CA LYS A 91 0.94 -16.87 -22.21
C LYS A 91 -0.27 -15.94 -22.25
N ILE A 92 -0.07 -14.67 -21.89
CA ILE A 92 -1.10 -13.62 -21.85
C ILE A 92 -0.60 -12.36 -22.57
N PRO A 93 -0.49 -12.36 -23.90
CA PRO A 93 0.18 -11.32 -24.67
C PRO A 93 -0.51 -9.95 -24.58
N LEU A 94 -1.85 -9.89 -24.57
CA LEU A 94 -2.59 -8.64 -24.51
C LEU A 94 -2.41 -7.93 -23.17
N THR A 95 -2.67 -8.63 -22.07
CA THR A 95 -2.50 -8.06 -20.73
C THR A 95 -1.06 -7.69 -20.44
N SER A 96 -0.09 -8.48 -20.90
CA SER A 96 1.33 -8.18 -20.76
C SER A 96 1.75 -6.93 -21.53
N SER A 97 1.23 -6.71 -22.74
CA SER A 97 1.49 -5.50 -23.50
C SER A 97 0.93 -4.24 -22.80
N PHE A 98 -0.31 -4.33 -22.29
CA PHE A 98 -0.93 -3.23 -21.54
C PHE A 98 -0.15 -2.89 -20.25
N PHE A 99 0.27 -3.90 -19.51
CA PHE A 99 1.09 -3.74 -18.32
C PHE A 99 2.43 -3.07 -18.62
N ASN A 100 3.11 -3.48 -19.69
CA ASN A 100 4.38 -2.89 -20.11
C ASN A 100 4.22 -1.43 -20.50
N ILE A 101 3.20 -1.07 -21.30
CA ILE A 101 2.94 0.33 -21.69
C ILE A 101 2.70 1.21 -20.45
N CYS A 102 1.96 0.70 -19.45
CA CYS A 102 1.74 1.44 -18.21
C CYS A 102 3.01 1.61 -17.38
N ASN A 103 3.85 0.58 -17.28
CA ASN A 103 5.14 0.69 -16.60
C ASN A 103 6.06 1.70 -17.30
N LEU A 104 6.11 1.69 -18.62
CA LEU A 104 6.90 2.63 -19.40
C LEU A 104 6.37 4.07 -19.29
N SER A 105 5.03 4.25 -19.22
CA SER A 105 4.41 5.56 -18.96
C SER A 105 4.73 6.08 -17.56
N LEU A 106 4.73 5.21 -16.54
CA LEU A 106 5.12 5.57 -15.17
C LEU A 106 6.59 6.01 -15.11
N CYS A 107 7.46 5.38 -15.88
CA CYS A 107 8.88 5.74 -15.98
C CYS A 107 9.10 7.10 -16.62
N GLY A 108 8.13 7.58 -17.42
CA GLY A 108 8.24 8.82 -18.17
C GLY A 108 9.02 8.67 -19.48
N LEU A 109 8.84 7.55 -20.18
CA LEU A 109 9.43 7.41 -21.51
C LEU A 109 8.77 8.37 -22.50
N PRO A 110 9.52 8.92 -23.48
CA PRO A 110 9.01 9.87 -24.45
C PRO A 110 7.74 9.39 -25.16
N PHE A 111 6.86 10.34 -25.48
CA PHE A 111 5.58 10.16 -26.18
C PHE A 111 4.46 9.45 -25.39
N LEU A 112 4.69 8.99 -24.17
CA LEU A 112 3.66 8.45 -23.29
C LEU A 112 3.10 9.52 -22.33
N ALA A 113 1.92 9.29 -21.76
CA ALA A 113 1.26 10.27 -20.89
C ALA A 113 2.12 10.72 -19.69
N GLY A 114 2.91 9.80 -19.13
CA GLY A 114 3.81 10.10 -18.03
C GLY A 114 4.96 11.04 -18.36
N PHE A 115 5.44 11.04 -19.60
CA PHE A 115 6.48 11.97 -20.06
C PHE A 115 6.01 13.41 -20.01
N TYR A 116 4.84 13.71 -20.60
CA TYR A 116 4.29 15.06 -20.64
C TYR A 116 4.08 15.67 -19.24
N SER A 117 3.79 14.87 -18.25
CA SER A 117 3.56 15.37 -16.89
C SER A 117 4.82 15.32 -16.02
N LYS A 118 5.50 14.18 -15.92
CA LYS A 118 6.62 13.97 -15.01
C LYS A 118 7.88 14.72 -15.42
N ASP A 119 8.21 14.67 -16.70
CA ASP A 119 9.42 15.31 -17.23
C ASP A 119 9.32 16.83 -17.16
N LEU A 120 8.16 17.39 -17.54
CA LEU A 120 7.87 18.81 -17.43
C LEU A 120 7.98 19.30 -15.97
N ILE A 121 7.56 18.50 -14.99
CA ILE A 121 7.72 18.79 -13.56
C ILE A 121 9.20 18.85 -13.17
N LEU A 122 10.00 17.86 -13.57
CA LEU A 122 11.43 17.80 -13.24
C LEU A 122 12.22 18.92 -13.89
N GLU A 123 11.88 19.27 -15.14
CA GLU A 123 12.46 20.42 -15.82
C GLU A 123 12.10 21.74 -15.13
N PHE A 124 10.83 21.91 -14.74
CA PHE A 124 10.39 23.09 -13.98
C PHE A 124 11.14 23.22 -12.64
N MET A 125 11.29 22.12 -11.92
CA MET A 125 12.06 22.07 -10.67
C MET A 125 13.53 22.47 -10.87
N SER A 126 14.11 22.09 -11.99
CA SER A 126 15.52 22.41 -12.31
C SER A 126 15.74 23.87 -12.72
N MET A 127 14.69 24.60 -13.13
CA MET A 127 14.74 26.05 -13.40
C MET A 127 14.79 26.88 -12.12
N GLY A 128 14.18 26.42 -11.04
CA GLY A 128 14.13 27.15 -9.76
C GLY A 128 15.43 27.04 -8.98
N TYR A 129 15.75 28.07 -8.18
CA TYR A 129 16.83 28.00 -7.18
C TYR A 129 16.40 27.11 -6.01
N MET A 130 16.48 25.79 -6.22
CA MET A 130 16.09 24.81 -5.20
C MET A 130 17.23 24.47 -4.27
N ASN A 131 16.88 24.06 -3.05
CA ASN A 131 17.85 23.51 -2.13
C ASN A 131 18.45 22.22 -2.74
N LEU A 132 19.75 22.03 -2.62
CA LEU A 132 20.50 20.87 -3.11
C LEU A 132 19.86 19.55 -2.64
N TYR A 133 19.35 19.51 -1.41
CA TYR A 133 18.62 18.35 -0.84
C TYR A 133 17.41 17.95 -1.69
N VAL A 134 16.55 18.91 -2.02
CA VAL A 134 15.33 18.67 -2.82
C VAL A 134 15.71 18.18 -4.21
N TYR A 135 16.67 18.84 -4.84
CA TYR A 135 17.17 18.47 -6.15
C TYR A 135 17.68 17.03 -6.19
N LEU A 136 18.55 16.65 -5.28
CA LEU A 136 19.09 15.29 -5.20
C LEU A 136 18.00 14.25 -4.99
N ILE A 137 17.07 14.49 -4.07
CA ILE A 137 16.01 13.51 -3.77
C ILE A 137 15.09 13.30 -4.97
N PHE A 138 14.74 14.37 -5.70
CA PHE A 138 13.89 14.25 -6.89
C PHE A 138 14.54 13.36 -7.96
N TYR A 139 15.79 13.60 -8.29
CA TYR A 139 16.49 12.81 -9.31
C TYR A 139 16.76 11.37 -8.83
N LEU A 140 17.13 11.18 -7.57
CA LEU A 140 17.28 9.83 -7.00
C LEU A 140 15.96 9.06 -7.04
N SER A 141 14.85 9.70 -6.64
CA SER A 141 13.55 9.03 -6.65
C SER A 141 13.07 8.67 -8.06
N THR A 142 13.37 9.50 -9.08
CA THR A 142 13.05 9.14 -10.47
C THR A 142 13.89 7.96 -10.95
N GLY A 143 15.18 7.86 -10.57
CA GLY A 143 16.00 6.68 -10.80
C GLY A 143 15.42 5.42 -10.13
N LEU A 144 14.98 5.54 -8.87
CA LEU A 144 14.34 4.44 -8.14
C LEU A 144 13.02 4.00 -8.78
N THR A 145 12.23 4.93 -9.36
CA THR A 145 11.00 4.54 -10.08
C THR A 145 11.30 3.66 -11.28
N MET A 146 12.39 3.92 -11.98
CA MET A 146 12.82 3.08 -13.09
C MET A 146 13.37 1.73 -12.62
N MET A 147 14.09 1.70 -11.51
CA MET A 147 14.65 0.46 -10.96
C MET A 147 13.57 -0.57 -10.65
N TYR A 148 12.56 -0.21 -9.86
CA TYR A 148 11.51 -1.18 -9.51
C TYR A 148 10.62 -1.54 -10.70
N SER A 149 10.39 -0.65 -11.66
CA SER A 149 9.61 -0.99 -12.85
C SER A 149 10.34 -1.96 -13.76
N MET A 150 11.65 -1.81 -13.95
CA MET A 150 12.46 -2.78 -14.71
C MET A 150 12.54 -4.13 -14.01
N ARG A 151 12.65 -4.13 -12.68
CA ARG A 151 12.59 -5.35 -11.88
C ARG A 151 11.25 -6.07 -12.04
N LEU A 152 10.12 -5.33 -12.01
CA LEU A 152 8.80 -5.90 -12.27
C LEU A 152 8.72 -6.52 -13.66
N ILE A 153 9.14 -5.81 -14.70
CA ILE A 153 9.11 -6.29 -16.07
C ILE A 153 9.97 -7.56 -16.22
N TYR A 154 11.16 -7.58 -15.61
CA TYR A 154 12.02 -8.75 -15.66
C TYR A 154 11.36 -9.99 -15.05
N PHE A 155 10.92 -9.91 -13.79
CA PHE A 155 10.35 -11.06 -13.10
C PHE A 155 9.00 -11.52 -13.65
N THR A 156 8.16 -10.62 -14.12
CA THR A 156 6.82 -10.99 -14.62
C THR A 156 6.85 -11.41 -16.08
N MET A 157 7.67 -10.77 -16.92
CA MET A 157 7.59 -10.91 -18.36
C MET A 157 8.70 -11.78 -18.96
N PHE A 158 9.95 -11.56 -18.54
CA PHE A 158 11.13 -12.19 -19.18
C PHE A 158 11.72 -13.35 -18.38
N GLY A 159 11.52 -13.38 -17.07
CA GLY A 159 12.02 -14.45 -16.20
C GLY A 159 11.39 -15.81 -16.54
N ASP A 160 11.99 -16.89 -16.02
CA ASP A 160 11.46 -18.23 -16.18
C ASP A 160 10.17 -18.40 -15.37
N PHE A 161 9.25 -19.21 -15.90
CA PHE A 161 7.99 -19.50 -15.25
C PHE A 161 8.18 -20.53 -14.13
N ASN A 162 8.03 -20.10 -12.89
CA ASN A 162 8.32 -20.88 -11.69
C ASN A 162 7.06 -21.43 -10.98
N MET A 163 5.89 -21.41 -11.63
CA MET A 163 4.64 -21.96 -11.10
C MET A 163 4.48 -23.43 -11.47
N ILE A 164 3.35 -24.02 -11.07
CA ILE A 164 2.99 -25.43 -11.32
C ILE A 164 3.02 -25.75 -12.83
N SER A 165 3.53 -26.92 -13.21
CA SER A 165 3.79 -27.32 -14.60
C SER A 165 2.54 -27.43 -15.48
N TYR A 166 1.41 -27.87 -14.94
CA TYR A 166 0.14 -28.03 -15.68
C TYR A 166 -0.82 -26.89 -15.36
N PHE A 167 -0.65 -25.76 -16.03
CA PHE A 167 -1.45 -24.59 -15.78
C PHE A 167 -1.95 -23.97 -17.11
N SER A 168 -3.27 -23.89 -17.27
CA SER A 168 -3.87 -23.24 -18.45
C SER A 168 -3.97 -21.73 -18.23
N ILE A 169 -3.01 -21.00 -18.77
CA ILE A 169 -2.98 -19.54 -18.72
C ILE A 169 -3.32 -19.01 -20.09
N SER A 170 -4.38 -18.19 -20.20
CA SER A 170 -4.80 -17.56 -21.45
C SER A 170 -5.55 -16.24 -21.20
N ASP A 171 -5.56 -15.37 -22.19
CA ASP A 171 -6.35 -14.14 -22.20
C ASP A 171 -7.83 -14.45 -22.53
N SER A 172 -8.55 -15.10 -21.59
CA SER A 172 -9.94 -15.53 -21.80
C SER A 172 -10.99 -14.52 -21.31
N GLY A 173 -10.61 -13.57 -20.46
CA GLY A 173 -11.50 -12.59 -19.82
C GLY A 173 -11.90 -11.42 -20.72
N VAL A 174 -12.75 -11.64 -21.70
CA VAL A 174 -13.15 -10.64 -22.73
C VAL A 174 -13.62 -9.32 -22.14
N GLU A 175 -14.41 -9.34 -21.07
CA GLU A 175 -14.94 -8.11 -20.45
C GLU A 175 -13.84 -7.25 -19.81
N MET A 176 -12.90 -7.87 -19.12
CA MET A 176 -11.74 -7.17 -18.55
C MET A 176 -10.85 -6.59 -19.65
N LEU A 177 -10.60 -7.37 -20.71
CA LEU A 177 -9.77 -6.93 -21.85
C LEU A 177 -10.38 -5.74 -22.59
N LYS A 178 -11.70 -5.69 -22.77
CA LYS A 178 -12.38 -4.53 -23.36
C LYS A 178 -12.20 -3.28 -22.50
N GLY A 179 -12.36 -3.39 -21.17
CA GLY A 179 -12.15 -2.27 -20.26
C GLY A 179 -10.72 -1.74 -20.28
N MET A 180 -9.73 -2.63 -20.27
CA MET A 180 -8.30 -2.28 -20.38
C MET A 180 -7.98 -1.65 -21.74
N GLY A 181 -8.58 -2.17 -22.83
CA GLY A 181 -8.42 -1.64 -24.20
C GLY A 181 -8.92 -0.20 -24.37
N GLY A 182 -9.99 0.19 -23.69
CA GLY A 182 -10.45 1.58 -23.67
C GLY A 182 -9.47 2.52 -22.95
N LEU A 183 -8.94 2.09 -21.81
CA LEU A 183 -8.02 2.92 -21.02
C LEU A 183 -6.63 3.07 -21.66
N ILE A 184 -6.14 2.08 -22.39
CA ILE A 184 -4.79 2.17 -22.97
C ILE A 184 -4.67 3.29 -24.01
N MET A 185 -5.74 3.55 -24.77
CA MET A 185 -5.78 4.67 -25.73
C MET A 185 -5.58 6.01 -25.00
N LEU A 186 -6.21 6.17 -23.81
CA LEU A 186 -6.02 7.37 -23.00
C LEU A 186 -4.62 7.44 -22.36
N VAL A 187 -4.01 6.33 -22.04
CA VAL A 187 -2.64 6.29 -21.49
C VAL A 187 -1.61 6.69 -22.56
N ILE A 188 -1.85 6.38 -23.84
CA ILE A 188 -0.93 6.74 -24.92
C ILE A 188 -1.15 8.19 -25.35
N PHE A 189 -2.38 8.56 -25.70
CA PHE A 189 -2.68 9.86 -26.31
C PHE A 189 -3.13 10.93 -25.32
N GLY A 190 -3.64 10.54 -24.14
CA GLY A 190 -4.21 11.47 -23.18
C GLY A 190 -3.22 12.52 -22.68
N GLY A 191 -1.92 12.20 -22.57
CA GLY A 191 -0.90 13.16 -22.16
C GLY A 191 -0.78 14.34 -23.12
N SER A 192 -0.72 14.09 -24.42
CA SER A 192 -0.63 15.15 -25.44
C SER A 192 -1.92 15.97 -25.55
N ILE A 193 -3.09 15.31 -25.53
CA ILE A 193 -4.38 15.99 -25.62
C ILE A 193 -4.61 16.89 -24.40
N MET A 194 -4.40 16.37 -23.21
CA MET A 194 -4.66 17.11 -21.97
C MET A 194 -3.64 18.23 -21.73
N SER A 195 -2.41 18.10 -22.21
CA SER A 195 -1.42 19.19 -22.11
C SER A 195 -1.88 20.45 -22.86
N TRP A 196 -2.44 20.30 -24.07
CA TRP A 196 -2.99 21.42 -24.84
C TRP A 196 -4.30 21.99 -24.26
N LEU A 197 -5.10 21.17 -23.59
CA LEU A 197 -6.33 21.64 -22.95
C LEU A 197 -6.09 22.40 -21.66
N ILE A 198 -5.14 21.93 -20.83
CA ILE A 198 -4.88 22.53 -19.50
C ILE A 198 -3.96 23.73 -19.60
N PHE A 199 -2.98 23.70 -20.52
CA PHE A 199 -2.00 24.77 -20.71
C PHE A 199 -2.20 25.50 -22.03
N PRO A 200 -3.12 26.50 -22.10
CA PRO A 200 -3.33 27.29 -23.32
C PRO A 200 -2.07 28.07 -23.72
N THR A 201 -1.25 28.46 -22.74
CA THR A 201 0.08 29.01 -22.93
C THR A 201 1.12 28.00 -22.46
N PRO A 202 1.99 27.48 -23.34
CA PRO A 202 2.98 26.49 -22.97
C PRO A 202 4.00 27.07 -21.97
N TYR A 203 4.42 26.24 -21.01
CA TYR A 203 5.51 26.60 -20.10
C TYR A 203 6.83 26.76 -20.90
N MET A 204 7.45 27.92 -20.78
CA MET A 204 8.72 28.19 -21.45
C MET A 204 9.87 27.79 -20.53
N ILE A 205 10.47 26.64 -20.79
CA ILE A 205 11.53 26.06 -19.98
C ILE A 205 12.88 26.34 -20.66
N CYS A 206 13.65 27.24 -20.07
CA CYS A 206 14.99 27.62 -20.56
C CYS A 206 16.05 26.95 -19.68
N LEU A 207 16.53 25.77 -20.08
CA LEU A 207 17.57 25.02 -19.41
C LEU A 207 18.79 24.81 -20.29
N PRO A 208 20.00 24.77 -19.70
CA PRO A 208 21.20 24.36 -20.45
C PRO A 208 21.05 22.91 -20.92
N GLY A 209 21.60 22.54 -22.06
CA GLY A 209 21.40 21.24 -22.71
C GLY A 209 21.72 20.04 -21.82
N LEU A 210 22.71 20.13 -20.96
CA LEU A 210 23.07 19.07 -20.00
C LEU A 210 21.96 18.80 -19.00
N MET A 211 21.33 19.84 -18.45
CA MET A 211 20.22 19.70 -17.48
C MET A 211 18.97 19.09 -18.12
N LYS A 212 18.73 19.39 -19.39
CA LYS A 212 17.61 18.86 -20.15
C LYS A 212 17.73 17.35 -20.38
N VAL A 213 18.93 16.87 -20.67
CA VAL A 213 19.19 15.44 -20.91
C VAL A 213 19.35 14.66 -19.58
N LEU A 214 19.59 15.35 -18.48
CA LEU A 214 19.87 14.72 -17.16
C LEU A 214 18.72 13.81 -16.70
N VAL A 215 17.46 14.20 -16.91
CA VAL A 215 16.29 13.38 -16.55
C VAL A 215 16.32 12.03 -17.27
N LEU A 216 16.50 12.05 -18.59
CA LEU A 216 16.60 10.81 -19.39
C LEU A 216 17.84 9.98 -19.01
N GLY A 217 18.94 10.63 -18.69
CA GLY A 217 20.15 9.98 -18.20
C GLY A 217 19.93 9.23 -16.89
N VAL A 218 19.25 9.84 -15.92
CA VAL A 218 18.92 9.21 -14.64
C VAL A 218 17.93 8.04 -14.82
N VAL A 219 16.94 8.19 -15.70
CA VAL A 219 16.00 7.11 -16.04
C VAL A 219 16.76 5.93 -16.66
N PHE A 220 17.67 6.17 -17.59
CA PHE A 220 18.47 5.12 -18.20
C PHE A 220 19.40 4.42 -17.20
N LEU A 221 20.11 5.17 -16.35
CA LEU A 221 20.93 4.60 -15.29
C LEU A 221 20.09 3.77 -14.29
N GLY A 222 18.92 4.26 -13.92
CA GLY A 222 17.97 3.52 -13.10
C GLY A 222 17.54 2.19 -13.73
N ALA A 223 17.31 2.19 -15.05
CA ALA A 223 16.99 0.95 -15.79
C ALA A 223 18.13 -0.06 -15.73
N LEU A 224 19.36 0.37 -16.00
CA LEU A 224 20.53 -0.52 -15.97
C LEU A 224 20.74 -1.12 -14.57
N ILE A 225 20.68 -0.31 -13.52
CA ILE A 225 20.82 -0.79 -12.14
C ILE A 225 19.69 -1.76 -11.78
N GLY A 226 18.45 -1.44 -12.19
CA GLY A 226 17.29 -2.31 -11.96
C GLY A 226 17.43 -3.69 -12.62
N LEU A 227 17.92 -3.74 -13.85
CA LEU A 227 18.23 -5.00 -14.56
C LEU A 227 19.34 -5.77 -13.88
N MET A 228 20.43 -5.12 -13.50
CA MET A 228 21.54 -5.76 -12.79
C MET A 228 21.08 -6.42 -11.47
N ILE A 229 20.25 -5.71 -10.69
CA ILE A 229 19.72 -6.24 -9.42
C ILE A 229 18.77 -7.43 -9.68
N SER A 230 17.96 -7.37 -10.74
CA SER A 230 16.99 -8.43 -11.04
C SER A 230 17.67 -9.73 -11.51
N GLN A 231 18.88 -9.66 -12.06
CA GLN A 231 19.66 -10.80 -12.53
C GLN A 231 20.54 -11.46 -11.46
N ILE A 232 20.65 -10.86 -10.26
CA ILE A 232 21.44 -11.45 -9.17
C ILE A 232 20.79 -12.76 -8.74
N SER A 233 21.53 -13.87 -8.85
CA SER A 233 21.10 -15.20 -8.44
C SER A 233 21.41 -15.46 -6.96
N TYR A 234 20.84 -16.56 -6.41
CA TYR A 234 21.10 -16.96 -5.02
C TYR A 234 22.57 -17.34 -4.74
N ASN A 235 23.31 -17.68 -5.78
CA ASN A 235 24.73 -18.04 -5.66
C ASN A 235 25.66 -16.81 -5.71
N ASP A 236 25.11 -15.64 -6.04
CA ASP A 236 25.90 -14.43 -6.16
C ASP A 236 26.09 -13.78 -4.79
N TYR A 237 27.29 -13.28 -4.58
CA TYR A 237 27.65 -12.56 -3.35
C TYR A 237 26.98 -11.18 -3.31
N SER A 238 25.92 -11.04 -2.53
CA SER A 238 25.18 -9.77 -2.44
C SER A 238 25.66 -8.94 -1.25
N LYS A 239 25.97 -7.67 -1.49
CA LYS A 239 26.33 -6.71 -0.44
C LYS A 239 25.18 -6.43 0.54
N THR A 240 23.93 -6.71 0.16
CA THR A 240 22.76 -6.56 1.03
C THR A 240 22.81 -7.48 2.24
N LEU A 241 23.42 -8.67 2.10
CA LEU A 241 23.64 -9.59 3.22
C LEU A 241 24.72 -9.12 4.17
N ILE A 242 25.74 -8.40 3.67
CA ILE A 242 26.79 -7.83 4.52
C ILE A 242 26.23 -6.68 5.37
N PHE A 243 25.41 -5.82 4.75
CA PHE A 243 24.79 -4.67 5.42
C PHE A 243 23.33 -4.99 5.80
N TYR A 244 23.14 -6.14 6.49
CA TYR A 244 21.80 -6.65 6.82
C TYR A 244 20.95 -5.63 7.58
N ASP A 245 21.47 -4.97 8.60
CA ASP A 245 20.74 -4.00 9.41
C ASP A 245 20.22 -2.82 8.59
N VAL A 246 21.06 -2.32 7.68
CA VAL A 246 20.71 -1.19 6.80
C VAL A 246 19.66 -1.62 5.77
N SER A 247 19.84 -2.78 5.15
CA SER A 247 18.88 -3.32 4.17
C SER A 247 17.53 -3.64 4.81
N TYR A 248 17.54 -4.19 6.03
CA TYR A 248 16.34 -4.44 6.82
C TYR A 248 15.60 -3.15 7.17
N PHE A 249 16.31 -2.12 7.62
CA PHE A 249 15.71 -0.82 7.92
C PHE A 249 15.02 -0.21 6.71
N PHE A 250 15.64 -0.25 5.53
CA PHE A 250 15.02 0.27 4.31
C PHE A 250 13.86 -0.58 3.81
N SER A 251 13.92 -1.90 3.94
CA SER A 251 12.83 -2.80 3.52
C SER A 251 11.61 -2.75 4.43
N SER A 252 11.79 -2.49 5.73
CA SER A 252 10.71 -2.47 6.71
C SER A 252 9.93 -1.15 6.79
N LEU A 253 9.98 -0.30 5.76
CA LEU A 253 9.38 1.05 5.79
C LEU A 253 9.90 1.90 6.96
N TRP A 254 11.20 1.85 7.24
CA TRP A 254 11.81 2.53 8.38
C TRP A 254 11.16 2.16 9.73
N ASN A 255 10.76 0.91 9.85
CA ASN A 255 10.03 0.37 11.00
C ASN A 255 8.69 1.08 11.32
N LEU A 256 8.11 1.83 10.37
CA LEU A 256 6.85 2.56 10.57
C LEU A 256 5.70 1.63 10.94
N ASN A 257 5.63 0.44 10.35
CA ASN A 257 4.62 -0.55 10.69
C ASN A 257 4.69 -0.96 12.16
N TYR A 258 5.89 -1.18 12.68
CA TYR A 258 6.10 -1.53 14.08
C TYR A 258 5.80 -0.35 15.02
N LEU A 259 6.29 0.85 14.68
CA LEU A 259 6.09 2.06 15.48
C LEU A 259 4.63 2.48 15.55
N SER A 260 3.89 2.40 14.45
CA SER A 260 2.49 2.83 14.40
C SER A 260 1.52 1.83 15.05
N THR A 261 1.84 0.54 15.05
CA THR A 261 0.95 -0.49 15.61
C THR A 261 1.39 -0.90 17.00
N PHE A 262 2.50 -1.58 17.12
CA PHE A 262 2.95 -2.18 18.38
C PHE A 262 3.44 -1.13 19.40
N GLY A 263 4.16 -0.12 18.94
CA GLY A 263 4.70 0.93 19.81
C GLY A 263 3.63 1.80 20.46
N VAL A 264 2.54 2.11 19.73
CA VAL A 264 1.49 3.00 20.22
C VAL A 264 0.36 2.20 20.89
N VAL A 265 -0.11 1.13 20.25
CA VAL A 265 -1.29 0.37 20.70
C VAL A 265 -0.97 -0.51 21.91
N PHE A 266 0.29 -0.92 22.08
CA PHE A 266 0.71 -1.79 23.18
C PHE A 266 0.29 -1.28 24.57
N TYR A 267 0.50 0.00 24.86
CA TYR A 267 0.14 0.57 26.15
C TYR A 267 -1.37 0.57 26.39
N PHE A 268 -2.16 0.94 25.39
CA PHE A 268 -3.62 0.97 25.48
C PHE A 268 -4.21 -0.43 25.62
N LEU A 269 -3.71 -1.40 24.87
CA LEU A 269 -4.15 -2.80 25.00
C LEU A 269 -3.78 -3.38 26.35
N LYS A 270 -2.59 -3.11 26.86
CA LYS A 270 -2.17 -3.57 28.19
C LYS A 270 -2.98 -2.94 29.31
N PHE A 271 -3.36 -1.68 29.18
CA PHE A 271 -4.32 -1.04 30.09
C PHE A 271 -5.71 -1.68 29.99
N GLY A 272 -6.22 -1.90 28.77
CA GLY A 272 -7.51 -2.56 28.56
C GLY A 272 -7.55 -3.96 29.14
N GLU A 273 -6.50 -4.76 29.00
CA GLU A 273 -6.37 -6.08 29.63
C GLU A 273 -6.45 -6.00 31.16
N LYS A 274 -5.73 -5.03 31.75
CA LYS A 274 -5.78 -4.82 33.20
C LYS A 274 -7.16 -4.40 33.67
N TYR A 275 -7.82 -3.47 32.97
CA TYR A 275 -9.18 -3.06 33.33
C TYR A 275 -10.18 -4.21 33.21
N ASN A 276 -10.09 -5.00 32.15
CA ASN A 276 -10.93 -6.18 31.98
C ASN A 276 -10.73 -7.18 33.13
N SER A 277 -9.47 -7.49 33.48
CA SER A 277 -9.18 -8.48 34.53
C SER A 277 -9.52 -8.01 35.95
N TYR A 278 -9.28 -6.71 36.27
CA TYR A 278 -9.52 -6.19 37.62
C TYR A 278 -10.92 -5.66 37.82
N ILE A 279 -11.52 -5.01 36.84
CA ILE A 279 -12.84 -4.39 37.00
C ILE A 279 -13.92 -5.33 36.46
N ASP A 280 -13.91 -5.68 35.17
CA ASP A 280 -15.02 -6.39 34.53
C ASP A 280 -15.13 -7.84 35.03
N GLN A 281 -14.05 -8.60 34.99
CA GLN A 281 -13.99 -9.98 35.45
C GLN A 281 -13.61 -10.14 36.96
N GLY A 282 -13.21 -9.04 37.58
CA GLY A 282 -12.85 -9.02 39.00
C GLY A 282 -13.96 -8.43 39.88
N TRP A 283 -13.85 -7.11 40.14
CA TRP A 283 -14.71 -6.45 41.14
C TRP A 283 -16.18 -6.38 40.74
N SER A 284 -16.50 -6.11 39.48
CA SER A 284 -17.90 -6.02 39.05
C SER A 284 -18.61 -7.38 39.14
N GLU A 285 -17.91 -8.45 38.81
CA GLU A 285 -18.45 -9.81 38.92
C GLU A 285 -18.55 -10.24 40.39
N TYR A 286 -17.53 -9.97 41.20
CA TYR A 286 -17.51 -10.32 42.60
C TYR A 286 -18.61 -9.64 43.39
N TYR A 287 -18.79 -8.31 43.29
CA TYR A 287 -19.86 -7.60 43.99
C TYR A 287 -21.23 -7.72 43.34
N GLY A 288 -21.29 -7.87 42.02
CA GLY A 288 -22.53 -8.02 41.28
C GLY A 288 -23.08 -9.44 41.31
N SER A 289 -22.79 -10.18 40.29
CA SER A 289 -23.39 -11.50 40.01
C SER A 289 -23.09 -12.54 41.10
N GLN A 290 -21.83 -12.64 41.52
CA GLN A 290 -21.43 -13.64 42.52
C GLN A 290 -21.97 -13.33 43.92
N ASN A 291 -21.92 -12.06 44.32
CA ASN A 291 -22.43 -11.67 45.64
C ASN A 291 -23.95 -11.83 45.73
N ILE A 292 -24.68 -11.41 44.71
CA ILE A 292 -26.14 -11.61 44.63
C ILE A 292 -26.47 -13.10 44.68
N PHE A 293 -25.78 -13.90 43.87
CA PHE A 293 -25.96 -15.36 43.89
C PHE A 293 -25.69 -15.98 45.28
N ASN A 294 -24.57 -15.62 45.91
CA ASN A 294 -24.21 -16.15 47.24
C ASN A 294 -25.20 -15.72 48.32
N ASN A 295 -25.70 -14.48 48.28
CA ASN A 295 -26.71 -13.99 49.18
C ASN A 295 -28.05 -14.71 48.99
N ILE A 296 -28.52 -14.87 47.74
CA ILE A 296 -29.75 -15.62 47.45
C ILE A 296 -29.61 -17.08 47.85
N LYS A 297 -28.47 -17.69 47.53
CA LYS A 297 -28.17 -19.08 47.93
C LYS A 297 -28.15 -19.23 49.47
N GLY A 298 -27.47 -18.30 50.17
CA GLY A 298 -27.40 -18.30 51.62
C GLY A 298 -28.78 -18.17 52.27
N THR A 299 -29.58 -17.21 51.81
CA THR A 299 -30.96 -17.00 52.30
C THR A 299 -31.85 -18.18 51.97
N SER A 300 -31.75 -18.78 50.79
CA SER A 300 -32.53 -19.98 50.43
C SER A 300 -32.16 -21.19 51.28
N MET A 301 -30.85 -21.40 51.52
CA MET A 301 -30.41 -22.50 52.43
C MET A 301 -30.87 -22.27 53.85
N PHE A 302 -30.79 -21.05 54.37
CA PHE A 302 -31.30 -20.73 55.72
C PHE A 302 -32.80 -20.98 55.79
N MET A 303 -33.60 -20.51 54.85
CA MET A 303 -35.02 -20.77 54.79
C MET A 303 -35.33 -22.24 54.68
N GLN A 304 -34.63 -23.01 53.87
CA GLN A 304 -34.82 -24.46 53.76
C GLN A 304 -34.53 -25.20 55.07
N GLN A 305 -33.44 -24.86 55.74
CA GLN A 305 -33.13 -25.47 57.07
C GLN A 305 -34.16 -25.08 58.11
N PHE A 306 -34.69 -23.85 58.09
CA PHE A 306 -35.71 -23.38 59.01
C PHE A 306 -37.04 -24.13 58.84
N PHE A 307 -37.46 -24.34 57.58
CA PHE A 307 -38.69 -25.10 57.28
C PHE A 307 -38.56 -26.58 57.50
N LEU A 308 -37.41 -27.17 57.22
CA LEU A 308 -37.21 -28.63 57.50
C LEU A 308 -37.25 -28.97 58.93
N LYS A 309 -36.84 -28.07 59.85
CA LYS A 309 -36.84 -28.30 61.30
C LYS A 309 -38.17 -28.04 61.98
N ASN A 310 -39.08 -27.24 61.42
CA ASN A 310 -40.30 -26.77 62.07
C ASN A 310 -41.50 -26.75 61.10
N MET A 311 -42.21 -27.89 61.03
CA MET A 311 -43.44 -28.06 60.23
C MET A 311 -44.54 -27.05 60.60
N LYS A 312 -44.63 -26.60 61.84
CA LYS A 312 -45.63 -25.62 62.31
C LYS A 312 -45.41 -24.25 61.60
N ILE A 313 -44.18 -23.82 61.40
CA ILE A 313 -43.86 -22.54 60.76
C ILE A 313 -44.18 -22.59 59.25
N PHE A 314 -43.99 -23.75 58.63
CA PHE A 314 -44.39 -23.94 57.24
C PHE A 314 -45.91 -23.77 57.07
N LEU A 315 -46.71 -24.40 57.95
CA LEU A 315 -48.17 -24.30 57.93
C LEU A 315 -48.66 -22.85 58.18
N THR A 316 -48.05 -22.09 59.10
CA THR A 316 -48.43 -20.70 59.36
C THR A 316 -48.07 -19.77 58.21
N LEU A 317 -46.92 -19.94 57.58
CA LEU A 317 -46.55 -19.17 56.40
C LEU A 317 -47.44 -19.47 55.18
N PHE A 318 -47.81 -20.75 55.02
CA PHE A 318 -48.75 -21.14 53.96
C PHE A 318 -50.11 -20.49 54.15
N LEU A 319 -50.59 -20.40 55.42
CA LEU A 319 -51.84 -19.74 55.77
C LEU A 319 -51.79 -18.23 55.51
N ILE A 320 -50.69 -17.60 55.91
CA ILE A 320 -50.44 -16.17 55.59
C ILE A 320 -50.44 -15.93 54.05
N TRP A 321 -49.79 -16.81 53.30
CA TRP A 321 -49.76 -16.70 51.85
C TRP A 321 -51.13 -16.82 51.19
N ILE A 322 -51.97 -17.78 51.71
CA ILE A 322 -53.37 -17.91 51.29
C ILE A 322 -54.16 -16.62 51.60
N CYS A 323 -54.00 -16.06 52.80
CA CYS A 323 -54.65 -14.81 53.17
C CYS A 323 -54.26 -13.63 52.23
N MET A 324 -52.97 -13.55 51.86
CA MET A 324 -52.48 -12.48 50.94
C MET A 324 -53.02 -12.66 49.52
N MET A 325 -53.40 -13.87 49.11
CA MET A 325 -54.00 -14.11 47.79
C MET A 325 -55.47 -13.74 47.71
N PHE A 326 -56.13 -13.59 48.89
CA PHE A 326 -57.55 -13.18 48.99
C PHE A 326 -57.74 -11.66 49.24
N PHE A 327 -56.66 -10.95 49.53
CA PHE A 327 -56.56 -9.48 49.54
C PHE A 327 -55.84 -8.93 48.34
#